data_62fab845f1f34f65f0edaa92ddba0698
#
_entry.id   62fab845f1f34f65f0edaa92ddba0698
#
_cell.length_a   1.000
_cell.length_b   1.000
_cell.length_c   1.000
_cell.angle_alpha   90.00
_cell.angle_beta   90.00
_cell.angle_gamma   90.00
#
_symmetry.space_group_name_H-M   'P 1'
#
loop_
_entity.id
_entity.type
_entity.pdbx_description
1 polymer ?
#
loop_
_entity_poly.entity_id
_entity_poly.type
_entity_poly.pdbx_seq_one_letter_code
_entity_poly.pdbx_strand_id
1 'polypeptide(L)'
;MIGVALATRDLVKRYGRRRALDGFTLAVPRGAMMGLVGANGAGKTTWMMAVAGFLRLASGTIDLLGRGPFDATIHSGRFSILPQDSDLPLEARPGDLLYRYARMQGFSAEAARRSAEEVLAAVNLVDRARSSVRSLSHGMRMRVRLAQCFLGSPEVVLLDEPLNGLDPVEADRIRRFLRARRGRQTIVISSHNLHDVETLCTHVAFVEMGRVARMSTLEAITRATSSVTYTLSSEPADKSALEAAVPGATFAWNGASRALVCTFGESAGGVAAVNRNLLPALLAQTDVISISSGLSLEQAYLGADLV
;
A
#
# COMPACT_ATOMS: atom_id res chain seq x y z
N MET A 1 20.59 8.34 -9.66
CA MET A 1 19.40 8.90 -8.96
C MET A 1 18.17 8.20 -9.51
N ILE A 2 17.35 7.60 -8.66
CA ILE A 2 16.07 7.00 -9.06
C ILE A 2 15.15 8.16 -9.46
N GLY A 3 14.70 8.20 -10.72
CA GLY A 3 13.83 9.27 -11.23
C GLY A 3 12.46 9.27 -10.54
N VAL A 4 11.78 10.41 -10.51
CA VAL A 4 10.41 10.54 -10.02
C VAL A 4 9.42 10.16 -11.14
N ALA A 5 8.41 9.34 -10.83
CA ALA A 5 7.37 8.97 -11.79
C ALA A 5 6.14 9.87 -11.68
N LEU A 6 5.85 10.36 -10.48
CA LEU A 6 4.72 11.24 -10.21
C LEU A 6 5.12 12.22 -9.11
N ALA A 7 5.00 13.50 -9.38
CA ALA A 7 5.21 14.55 -8.39
C ALA A 7 3.99 15.46 -8.30
N THR A 8 3.62 15.80 -7.08
CA THR A 8 2.60 16.82 -6.79
C THR A 8 3.18 17.85 -5.82
N ARG A 9 2.89 19.13 -6.03
CA ARG A 9 3.39 20.21 -5.20
C ARG A 9 2.26 21.16 -4.84
N ASP A 10 2.09 21.37 -3.54
CA ASP A 10 1.17 22.33 -2.93
C ASP A 10 -0.26 22.28 -3.47
N LEU A 11 -0.77 21.03 -3.69
CA LEU A 11 -2.11 20.85 -4.21
C LEU A 11 -3.15 21.35 -3.22
N VAL A 12 -4.06 22.22 -3.69
CA VAL A 12 -5.21 22.68 -2.92
C VAL A 12 -6.50 22.30 -3.65
N LYS A 13 -7.39 21.60 -2.94
CA LYS A 13 -8.76 21.29 -3.38
C LYS A 13 -9.75 21.62 -2.31
N ARG A 14 -10.80 22.35 -2.68
CA ARG A 14 -11.90 22.75 -1.78
C ARG A 14 -13.22 22.16 -2.25
N TYR A 15 -14.03 21.75 -1.30
CA TYR A 15 -15.45 21.44 -1.46
C TYR A 15 -16.23 22.34 -0.51
N GLY A 16 -16.79 23.42 -1.03
CA GLY A 16 -17.37 24.49 -0.22
C GLY A 16 -16.32 25.07 0.75
N ARG A 17 -16.59 25.01 2.05
CA ARG A 17 -15.68 25.51 3.10
C ARG A 17 -14.57 24.49 3.49
N ARG A 18 -14.72 23.21 3.14
CA ARG A 18 -13.78 22.16 3.51
C ARG A 18 -12.61 22.12 2.51
N ARG A 19 -11.39 22.13 3.03
CA ARG A 19 -10.19 21.84 2.25
C ARG A 19 -9.95 20.33 2.29
N ALA A 20 -10.13 19.66 1.16
CA ALA A 20 -9.88 18.23 1.02
C ALA A 20 -8.41 17.95 0.71
N LEU A 21 -7.73 18.87 0.01
CA LEU A 21 -6.27 18.94 -0.09
C LEU A 21 -5.85 20.35 0.34
N ASP A 22 -4.80 20.42 1.16
CA ASP A 22 -4.35 21.67 1.78
C ASP A 22 -2.81 21.80 1.75
N GLY A 23 -2.24 22.01 0.55
CA GLY A 23 -0.80 22.00 0.33
C GLY A 23 -0.24 20.59 0.19
N PHE A 24 -1.00 19.66 -0.41
CA PHE A 24 -0.58 18.26 -0.55
C PHE A 24 0.62 18.14 -1.50
N THR A 25 1.76 17.74 -0.95
CA THR A 25 3.01 17.57 -1.70
C THR A 25 3.52 16.15 -1.55
N LEU A 26 3.72 15.45 -2.68
CA LEU A 26 4.18 14.06 -2.71
C LEU A 26 5.01 13.81 -3.96
N ALA A 27 6.16 13.13 -3.80
CA ALA A 27 6.97 12.62 -4.89
C ALA A 27 7.03 11.09 -4.82
N VAL A 28 6.61 10.41 -5.89
CA VAL A 28 6.62 8.95 -5.99
C VAL A 28 7.79 8.51 -6.87
N PRO A 29 8.78 7.79 -6.33
CA PRO A 29 9.92 7.30 -7.11
C PRO A 29 9.48 6.31 -8.19
N ARG A 30 10.19 6.25 -9.32
CA ARG A 30 9.95 5.25 -10.36
C ARG A 30 10.16 3.84 -9.82
N GLY A 31 9.26 2.92 -10.16
CA GLY A 31 9.27 1.54 -9.69
C GLY A 31 8.89 1.35 -8.23
N ALA A 32 8.58 2.42 -7.49
CA ALA A 32 8.12 2.32 -6.12
C ALA A 32 6.69 1.74 -6.05
N MET A 33 6.43 0.94 -5.03
CA MET A 33 5.09 0.63 -4.56
C MET A 33 4.83 1.47 -3.31
N MET A 34 4.02 2.52 -3.46
CA MET A 34 3.76 3.54 -2.44
C MET A 34 2.42 3.31 -1.78
N GLY A 35 2.39 3.15 -0.46
CA GLY A 35 1.17 3.17 0.33
C GLY A 35 0.77 4.59 0.72
N LEU A 36 -0.46 5.00 0.44
CA LEU A 36 -1.08 6.19 1.00
C LEU A 36 -1.94 5.77 2.19
N VAL A 37 -1.49 6.07 3.39
CA VAL A 37 -2.14 5.69 4.65
C VAL A 37 -2.78 6.91 5.30
N GLY A 38 -3.96 6.75 5.86
CA GLY A 38 -4.65 7.80 6.61
C GLY A 38 -6.12 7.47 6.81
N ALA A 39 -6.75 8.16 7.74
CA ALA A 39 -8.17 8.01 8.05
C ALA A 39 -9.08 8.28 6.84
N ASN A 40 -10.33 7.83 6.93
CA ASN A 40 -11.34 8.17 5.93
C ASN A 40 -11.53 9.68 5.89
N GLY A 41 -11.51 10.24 4.67
CA GLY A 41 -11.60 11.69 4.48
C GLY A 41 -10.30 12.47 4.66
N ALA A 42 -9.14 11.80 4.86
CA ALA A 42 -7.83 12.45 4.95
C ALA A 42 -7.36 13.10 3.63
N GLY A 43 -7.97 12.76 2.47
CA GLY A 43 -7.64 13.35 1.17
C GLY A 43 -7.08 12.37 0.14
N LYS A 44 -6.88 11.08 0.47
CA LYS A 44 -6.29 10.05 -0.40
C LYS A 44 -6.98 9.94 -1.76
N THR A 45 -8.27 9.64 -1.76
CA THR A 45 -9.11 9.55 -2.98
C THR A 45 -9.13 10.88 -3.74
N THR A 46 -9.24 12.02 -3.05
CA THR A 46 -9.23 13.34 -3.68
C THR A 46 -7.91 13.61 -4.41
N TRP A 47 -6.78 13.21 -3.82
CA TRP A 47 -5.47 13.32 -4.45
C TRP A 47 -5.37 12.43 -5.70
N MET A 48 -5.78 11.16 -5.61
CA MET A 48 -5.77 10.24 -6.76
C MET A 48 -6.62 10.75 -7.91
N MET A 49 -7.83 11.24 -7.62
CA MET A 49 -8.73 11.81 -8.62
C MET A 49 -8.19 13.10 -9.23
N ALA A 50 -7.47 13.93 -8.45
CA ALA A 50 -6.81 15.13 -8.97
C ALA A 50 -5.66 14.77 -9.92
N VAL A 51 -4.82 13.78 -9.55
CA VAL A 51 -3.74 13.26 -10.41
C VAL A 51 -4.28 12.72 -11.72
N ALA A 52 -5.41 12.00 -11.68
CA ALA A 52 -6.07 11.45 -12.86
C ALA A 52 -6.81 12.50 -13.71
N GLY A 53 -6.79 13.78 -13.32
CA GLY A 53 -7.44 14.84 -14.06
C GLY A 53 -8.96 14.93 -13.90
N PHE A 54 -9.56 14.12 -13.02
CA PHE A 54 -11.01 14.15 -12.79
C PHE A 54 -11.46 15.34 -11.94
N LEU A 55 -10.53 16.02 -11.26
CA LEU A 55 -10.84 17.13 -10.37
C LEU A 55 -10.02 18.38 -10.72
N ARG A 56 -10.70 19.51 -10.85
CA ARG A 56 -10.05 20.81 -10.96
C ARG A 56 -9.52 21.23 -9.58
N LEU A 57 -8.24 21.56 -9.52
CA LEU A 57 -7.57 22.09 -8.34
C LEU A 57 -7.78 23.60 -8.21
N ALA A 58 -7.69 24.12 -6.99
CA ALA A 58 -7.63 25.55 -6.73
C ALA A 58 -6.21 26.11 -6.98
N SER A 59 -5.18 25.33 -6.60
CA SER A 59 -3.77 25.67 -6.85
C SER A 59 -2.90 24.41 -6.74
N GLY A 60 -1.62 24.56 -7.06
CA GLY A 60 -0.61 23.51 -7.04
C GLY A 60 -0.30 22.96 -8.43
N THR A 61 0.70 22.08 -8.51
CA THR A 61 1.15 21.49 -9.77
C THR A 61 1.23 19.98 -9.67
N ILE A 62 0.98 19.31 -10.80
CA ILE A 62 1.13 17.87 -10.97
C ILE A 62 2.09 17.66 -12.13
N ASP A 63 3.06 16.76 -11.92
CA ASP A 63 3.93 16.27 -12.97
C ASP A 63 3.87 14.74 -13.02
N LEU A 64 3.32 14.20 -14.09
CA LEU A 64 3.20 12.78 -14.36
C LEU A 64 4.22 12.37 -15.42
N LEU A 65 5.15 11.53 -15.05
CA LEU A 65 6.20 10.99 -15.92
C LEU A 65 7.14 12.06 -16.53
N GLY A 66 7.27 13.24 -15.89
CA GLY A 66 8.05 14.36 -16.40
C GLY A 66 7.40 15.10 -17.58
N ARG A 67 6.05 14.98 -17.73
CA ARG A 67 5.28 15.51 -18.88
C ARG A 67 4.14 16.44 -18.47
N GLY A 68 4.14 16.93 -17.22
CA GLY A 68 3.09 17.76 -16.68
C GLY A 68 1.88 17.00 -16.17
N PRO A 69 0.71 17.65 -16.00
CA PRO A 69 -0.51 17.01 -15.49
C PRO A 69 -1.04 15.96 -16.47
N PHE A 70 -1.98 15.13 -15.98
CA PHE A 70 -2.57 14.10 -16.82
C PHE A 70 -3.19 14.70 -18.11
N ASP A 71 -2.80 14.16 -19.24
CA ASP A 71 -3.33 14.42 -20.56
C ASP A 71 -3.50 13.08 -21.27
N ALA A 72 -4.72 12.80 -21.74
CA ALA A 72 -5.05 11.53 -22.36
C ALA A 72 -4.26 11.27 -23.66
N THR A 73 -3.85 12.30 -24.36
CA THR A 73 -3.05 12.19 -25.60
C THR A 73 -1.61 11.72 -25.31
N ILE A 74 -1.04 12.18 -24.19
CA ILE A 74 0.35 11.94 -23.82
C ILE A 74 0.49 10.69 -22.95
N HIS A 75 -0.50 10.43 -22.06
CA HIS A 75 -0.42 9.44 -21.01
C HIS A 75 -1.26 8.18 -21.26
N SER A 76 -1.99 8.10 -22.41
CA SER A 76 -2.75 6.89 -22.76
C SER A 76 -1.87 5.66 -22.78
N GLY A 77 -2.34 4.57 -22.15
CA GLY A 77 -1.60 3.32 -21.98
C GLY A 77 -0.40 3.37 -21.03
N ARG A 78 -0.02 4.55 -20.51
CA ARG A 78 1.12 4.74 -19.59
C ARG A 78 0.70 5.02 -18.15
N PHE A 79 -0.53 5.48 -17.97
CA PHE A 79 -1.13 5.79 -16.67
C PHE A 79 -2.49 5.10 -16.56
N SER A 80 -2.79 4.60 -15.38
CA SER A 80 -4.08 3.99 -15.06
C SER A 80 -4.48 4.27 -13.63
N ILE A 81 -5.79 4.26 -13.37
CA ILE A 81 -6.37 4.42 -12.04
C ILE A 81 -7.53 3.45 -11.84
N LEU A 82 -7.61 2.87 -10.64
CA LEU A 82 -8.77 2.17 -10.12
C LEU A 82 -9.42 3.04 -9.05
N PRO A 83 -10.52 3.73 -9.34
CA PRO A 83 -11.30 4.42 -8.31
C PRO A 83 -12.00 3.43 -7.38
N GLN A 84 -12.26 3.85 -6.15
CA GLN A 84 -12.96 3.05 -5.15
C GLN A 84 -14.34 2.58 -5.66
N ASP A 85 -15.13 3.52 -6.19
CA ASP A 85 -16.49 3.28 -6.68
C ASP A 85 -16.50 3.09 -8.20
N SER A 86 -15.93 1.99 -8.67
CA SER A 86 -15.95 1.64 -10.08
C SER A 86 -16.71 0.33 -10.31
N ASP A 87 -17.73 0.38 -11.14
CA ASP A 87 -18.51 -0.80 -11.48
C ASP A 87 -18.18 -1.33 -12.87
N LEU A 88 -18.34 -2.63 -13.03
CA LEU A 88 -18.25 -3.31 -14.34
C LEU A 88 -19.68 -3.46 -14.91
N PRO A 89 -19.85 -3.30 -16.23
CA PRO A 89 -21.12 -3.62 -16.88
C PRO A 89 -21.49 -5.10 -16.65
N LEU A 90 -22.59 -5.36 -15.95
CA LEU A 90 -22.97 -6.70 -15.47
C LEU A 90 -23.19 -7.72 -16.60
N GLU A 91 -23.67 -7.27 -17.76
CA GLU A 91 -23.92 -8.13 -18.93
C GLU A 91 -22.68 -8.35 -19.80
N ALA A 92 -21.61 -7.62 -19.56
CA ALA A 92 -20.38 -7.76 -20.32
C ALA A 92 -19.66 -9.07 -19.94
N ARG A 93 -18.76 -9.51 -20.81
CA ARG A 93 -17.82 -10.61 -20.55
C ARG A 93 -16.44 -10.03 -20.26
N PRO A 94 -15.70 -10.52 -19.27
CA PRO A 94 -14.37 -10.00 -18.92
C PRO A 94 -13.42 -9.88 -20.14
N GLY A 95 -13.35 -10.92 -20.97
CA GLY A 95 -12.48 -10.91 -22.16
C GLY A 95 -12.85 -9.81 -23.16
N ASP A 96 -14.14 -9.65 -23.47
CA ASP A 96 -14.63 -8.63 -24.40
C ASP A 96 -14.44 -7.22 -23.82
N LEU A 97 -14.66 -7.07 -22.51
CA LEU A 97 -14.52 -5.80 -21.81
C LEU A 97 -13.07 -5.32 -21.82
N LEU A 98 -12.14 -6.17 -21.44
CA LEU A 98 -10.72 -5.86 -21.41
C LEU A 98 -10.16 -5.60 -22.82
N TYR A 99 -10.59 -6.38 -23.80
CA TYR A 99 -10.27 -6.12 -25.20
C TYR A 99 -10.73 -4.73 -25.66
N ARG A 100 -11.99 -4.36 -25.36
CA ARG A 100 -12.52 -3.03 -25.71
C ARG A 100 -11.76 -1.91 -25.03
N TYR A 101 -11.43 -2.04 -23.74
CA TYR A 101 -10.65 -1.05 -23.02
C TYR A 101 -9.24 -0.88 -23.61
N ALA A 102 -8.58 -1.98 -23.98
CA ALA A 102 -7.29 -1.89 -24.67
C ALA A 102 -7.41 -1.19 -26.03
N ARG A 103 -8.49 -1.47 -26.81
CA ARG A 103 -8.77 -0.75 -28.06
C ARG A 103 -8.98 0.74 -27.85
N MET A 104 -9.67 1.14 -26.77
CA MET A 104 -9.87 2.54 -26.43
C MET A 104 -8.56 3.26 -26.04
N GLN A 105 -7.58 2.52 -25.54
CA GLN A 105 -6.22 3.02 -25.26
C GLN A 105 -5.36 3.14 -26.53
N GLY A 106 -5.88 2.80 -27.72
CA GLY A 106 -5.18 2.92 -28.99
C GLY A 106 -4.44 1.66 -29.46
N PHE A 107 -4.54 0.52 -28.75
CA PHE A 107 -3.91 -0.73 -29.17
C PHE A 107 -4.51 -1.27 -30.49
N SER A 108 -3.70 -1.88 -31.34
CA SER A 108 -4.20 -2.65 -32.48
C SER A 108 -5.09 -3.80 -32.00
N ALA A 109 -5.91 -4.36 -32.89
CA ALA A 109 -6.82 -5.46 -32.53
C ALA A 109 -6.05 -6.68 -31.94
N GLU A 110 -4.90 -6.98 -32.52
CA GLU A 110 -4.04 -8.08 -32.07
C GLU A 110 -3.39 -7.78 -30.73
N ALA A 111 -2.80 -6.60 -30.54
CA ALA A 111 -2.20 -6.17 -29.28
C ALA A 111 -3.25 -6.09 -28.14
N ALA A 112 -4.47 -5.61 -28.43
CA ALA A 112 -5.56 -5.55 -27.47
C ALA A 112 -5.99 -6.95 -27.00
N ARG A 113 -6.06 -7.93 -27.93
CA ARG A 113 -6.41 -9.31 -27.59
C ARG A 113 -5.33 -9.94 -26.71
N ARG A 114 -4.05 -9.84 -27.10
CA ARG A 114 -2.92 -10.33 -26.29
C ARG A 114 -2.92 -9.71 -24.90
N SER A 115 -3.05 -8.40 -24.81
CA SER A 115 -3.05 -7.73 -23.52
C SER A 115 -4.22 -8.17 -22.62
N ALA A 116 -5.43 -8.36 -23.19
CA ALA A 116 -6.57 -8.85 -22.43
C ALA A 116 -6.35 -10.29 -21.91
N GLU A 117 -5.78 -11.17 -22.73
CA GLU A 117 -5.46 -12.55 -22.35
C GLU A 117 -4.37 -12.59 -21.25
N GLU A 118 -3.31 -11.80 -21.42
CA GLU A 118 -2.21 -11.70 -20.43
C GLU A 118 -2.70 -11.23 -19.06
N VAL A 119 -3.52 -10.17 -19.01
CA VAL A 119 -4.00 -9.67 -17.72
C VAL A 119 -5.04 -10.61 -17.09
N LEU A 120 -5.87 -11.32 -17.88
CA LEU A 120 -6.79 -12.34 -17.39
C LEU A 120 -6.03 -13.53 -16.80
N ALA A 121 -4.96 -13.98 -17.45
CA ALA A 121 -4.10 -15.02 -16.94
C ALA A 121 -3.42 -14.59 -15.63
N ALA A 122 -2.92 -13.36 -15.58
CA ALA A 122 -2.25 -12.81 -14.41
C ALA A 122 -3.16 -12.69 -13.17
N VAL A 123 -4.47 -12.47 -13.36
CA VAL A 123 -5.47 -12.46 -12.27
C VAL A 123 -6.18 -13.81 -12.08
N ASN A 124 -5.74 -14.85 -12.80
CA ASN A 124 -6.32 -16.20 -12.73
C ASN A 124 -7.84 -16.23 -13.02
N LEU A 125 -8.25 -15.67 -14.17
CA LEU A 125 -9.64 -15.62 -14.63
C LEU A 125 -9.81 -15.99 -16.11
N VAL A 126 -8.88 -16.75 -16.69
CA VAL A 126 -8.94 -17.19 -18.09
C VAL A 126 -10.21 -18.05 -18.33
N ASP A 127 -10.52 -18.93 -17.40
CA ASP A 127 -11.71 -19.81 -17.43
C ASP A 127 -13.03 -19.01 -17.33
N ARG A 128 -12.98 -17.78 -16.89
CA ARG A 128 -14.12 -16.87 -16.73
C ARG A 128 -14.19 -15.79 -17.81
N ALA A 129 -13.26 -15.78 -18.76
CA ALA A 129 -13.18 -14.74 -19.82
C ALA A 129 -14.48 -14.56 -20.60
N ARG A 130 -15.25 -15.65 -20.79
CA ARG A 130 -16.53 -15.66 -21.53
C ARG A 130 -17.78 -15.67 -20.63
N SER A 131 -17.61 -15.72 -19.30
CA SER A 131 -18.73 -15.66 -18.35
C SER A 131 -19.30 -14.25 -18.30
N SER A 132 -20.59 -14.08 -17.96
CA SER A 132 -21.14 -12.76 -17.63
C SER A 132 -20.52 -12.22 -16.34
N VAL A 133 -20.19 -10.92 -16.31
CA VAL A 133 -19.71 -10.24 -15.07
C VAL A 133 -20.71 -10.43 -13.93
N ARG A 134 -22.02 -10.48 -14.21
CA ARG A 134 -23.09 -10.76 -13.23
C ARG A 134 -22.86 -12.07 -12.46
N SER A 135 -22.32 -13.10 -13.13
CA SER A 135 -22.09 -14.43 -12.52
C SER A 135 -20.80 -14.51 -11.69
N LEU A 136 -19.97 -13.46 -11.68
CA LEU A 136 -18.73 -13.43 -10.93
C LEU A 136 -18.96 -13.08 -9.46
N SER A 137 -18.17 -13.66 -8.56
CA SER A 137 -18.12 -13.24 -7.16
C SER A 137 -17.61 -11.80 -7.03
N HIS A 138 -17.78 -11.18 -5.86
CA HIS A 138 -17.24 -9.85 -5.59
C HIS A 138 -15.71 -9.80 -5.81
N GLY A 139 -14.97 -10.76 -5.28
CA GLY A 139 -13.52 -10.85 -5.46
C GLY A 139 -13.10 -11.09 -6.93
N MET A 140 -13.87 -11.90 -7.69
CA MET A 140 -13.62 -12.06 -9.12
C MET A 140 -13.84 -10.74 -9.87
N ARG A 141 -14.91 -9.99 -9.58
CA ARG A 141 -15.16 -8.67 -10.17
C ARG A 141 -14.02 -7.69 -9.85
N MET A 142 -13.53 -7.67 -8.60
CA MET A 142 -12.38 -6.86 -8.23
C MET A 142 -11.13 -7.24 -9.04
N ARG A 143 -10.87 -8.53 -9.25
CA ARG A 143 -9.75 -9.00 -10.08
C ARG A 143 -9.89 -8.56 -11.56
N VAL A 144 -11.10 -8.52 -12.12
CA VAL A 144 -11.33 -7.95 -13.48
C VAL A 144 -11.06 -6.45 -13.50
N ARG A 145 -11.51 -5.68 -12.48
CA ARG A 145 -11.21 -4.25 -12.36
C ARG A 145 -9.70 -3.98 -12.26
N LEU A 146 -8.99 -4.80 -11.47
CA LEU A 146 -7.53 -4.71 -11.41
C LEU A 146 -6.89 -5.04 -12.77
N ALA A 147 -7.31 -6.13 -13.43
CA ALA A 147 -6.80 -6.50 -14.74
C ALA A 147 -6.93 -5.35 -15.75
N GLN A 148 -8.05 -4.63 -15.73
CA GLN A 148 -8.26 -3.43 -16.55
C GLN A 148 -7.17 -2.38 -16.34
N CYS A 149 -6.76 -2.15 -15.09
CA CYS A 149 -5.75 -1.14 -14.76
C CYS A 149 -4.34 -1.51 -15.24
N PHE A 150 -4.10 -2.78 -15.57
CA PHE A 150 -2.80 -3.28 -16.01
C PHE A 150 -2.73 -3.61 -17.50
N LEU A 151 -3.75 -3.25 -18.28
CA LEU A 151 -3.72 -3.38 -19.75
C LEU A 151 -2.55 -2.61 -20.34
N GLY A 152 -1.77 -3.26 -21.19
CA GLY A 152 -0.60 -2.65 -21.85
C GLY A 152 0.56 -2.32 -20.92
N SER A 153 0.54 -2.78 -19.67
CA SER A 153 1.61 -2.57 -18.69
C SER A 153 1.95 -1.09 -18.45
N PRO A 154 1.02 -0.27 -17.93
CA PRO A 154 1.25 1.15 -17.68
C PRO A 154 2.43 1.38 -16.74
N GLU A 155 3.10 2.53 -16.87
CA GLU A 155 4.24 2.90 -16.04
C GLU A 155 3.82 3.34 -14.64
N VAL A 156 2.64 3.97 -14.51
CA VAL A 156 2.07 4.44 -13.24
C VAL A 156 0.64 3.94 -13.09
N VAL A 157 0.35 3.34 -11.95
CA VAL A 157 -0.99 2.83 -11.57
C VAL A 157 -1.39 3.36 -10.21
N LEU A 158 -2.58 3.96 -10.12
CA LEU A 158 -3.18 4.36 -8.85
C LEU A 158 -4.32 3.39 -8.50
N LEU A 159 -4.33 2.88 -7.27
CA LEU A 159 -5.33 1.92 -6.79
C LEU A 159 -5.96 2.45 -5.50
N ASP A 160 -7.23 2.82 -5.56
CA ASP A 160 -7.95 3.34 -4.40
C ASP A 160 -8.66 2.21 -3.67
N GLU A 161 -8.17 1.87 -2.46
CA GLU A 161 -8.68 0.81 -1.57
C GLU A 161 -8.90 -0.56 -2.28
N PRO A 162 -7.91 -1.11 -3.03
CA PRO A 162 -8.12 -2.27 -3.90
C PRO A 162 -8.38 -3.58 -3.15
N LEU A 163 -8.14 -3.63 -1.84
CA LEU A 163 -8.32 -4.81 -0.99
C LEU A 163 -9.53 -4.72 -0.06
N ASN A 164 -10.22 -3.57 -0.06
CA ASN A 164 -11.33 -3.33 0.85
C ASN A 164 -12.52 -4.24 0.55
N GLY A 165 -13.12 -4.82 1.60
CA GLY A 165 -14.31 -5.66 1.50
C GLY A 165 -14.08 -7.05 0.87
N LEU A 166 -12.83 -7.48 0.70
CA LEU A 166 -12.49 -8.81 0.20
C LEU A 166 -12.29 -9.81 1.34
N ASP A 167 -12.65 -11.06 1.08
CA ASP A 167 -12.25 -12.14 1.96
C ASP A 167 -10.73 -12.37 1.94
N PRO A 168 -10.14 -13.02 2.96
CA PRO A 168 -8.70 -13.18 3.07
C PRO A 168 -8.06 -13.91 1.88
N VAL A 169 -8.77 -14.85 1.25
CA VAL A 169 -8.25 -15.64 0.11
C VAL A 169 -8.15 -14.77 -1.15
N GLU A 170 -9.19 -13.97 -1.44
CA GLU A 170 -9.19 -13.06 -2.57
C GLU A 170 -8.19 -11.91 -2.36
N ALA A 171 -8.11 -11.37 -1.14
CA ALA A 171 -7.11 -10.35 -0.79
C ALA A 171 -5.67 -10.87 -1.01
N ASP A 172 -5.38 -12.13 -0.61
CA ASP A 172 -4.05 -12.72 -0.83
C ASP A 172 -3.74 -12.94 -2.32
N ARG A 173 -4.72 -13.32 -3.13
CA ARG A 173 -4.56 -13.40 -4.60
C ARG A 173 -4.17 -12.06 -5.21
N ILE A 174 -4.83 -10.99 -4.78
CA ILE A 174 -4.53 -9.63 -5.25
C ILE A 174 -3.16 -9.18 -4.75
N ARG A 175 -2.80 -9.46 -3.49
CA ARG A 175 -1.46 -9.16 -2.97
C ARG A 175 -0.37 -9.84 -3.81
N ARG A 176 -0.54 -11.13 -4.14
CA ARG A 176 0.40 -11.86 -5.01
C ARG A 176 0.51 -11.22 -6.40
N PHE A 177 -0.63 -10.85 -6.99
CA PHE A 177 -0.68 -10.17 -8.28
C PHE A 177 0.08 -8.84 -8.26
N LEU A 178 -0.09 -8.02 -7.21
CA LEU A 178 0.60 -6.74 -7.06
C LEU A 178 2.10 -6.92 -6.76
N ARG A 179 2.46 -7.85 -5.89
CA ARG A 179 3.87 -8.14 -5.57
C ARG A 179 4.69 -8.52 -6.80
N ALA A 180 4.13 -9.28 -7.73
CA ALA A 180 4.79 -9.67 -8.98
C ALA A 180 5.15 -8.47 -9.89
N ARG A 181 4.61 -7.28 -9.60
CA ARG A 181 4.83 -6.03 -10.34
C ARG A 181 5.77 -5.05 -9.64
N ARG A 182 6.19 -5.37 -8.42
CA ARG A 182 7.13 -4.54 -7.66
C ARG A 182 8.43 -4.33 -8.46
N GLY A 183 8.91 -3.09 -8.52
CA GLY A 183 10.11 -2.70 -9.26
C GLY A 183 9.93 -2.57 -10.78
N ARG A 184 8.83 -3.08 -11.35
CA ARG A 184 8.54 -2.99 -12.78
C ARG A 184 7.65 -1.80 -13.13
N GLN A 185 6.71 -1.50 -12.24
CA GLN A 185 5.73 -0.42 -12.39
C GLN A 185 5.73 0.44 -11.13
N THR A 186 5.41 1.71 -11.29
CA THR A 186 5.15 2.60 -10.15
C THR A 186 3.70 2.44 -9.74
N ILE A 187 3.44 1.97 -8.53
CA ILE A 187 2.08 1.70 -8.06
C ILE A 187 1.84 2.50 -6.79
N VAL A 188 0.75 3.25 -6.74
CA VAL A 188 0.29 3.92 -5.52
C VAL A 188 -0.99 3.25 -5.06
N ILE A 189 -1.02 2.81 -3.81
CA ILE A 189 -2.16 2.09 -3.21
C ILE A 189 -2.64 2.91 -2.02
N SER A 190 -3.90 3.35 -2.04
CA SER A 190 -4.52 3.85 -0.81
C SER A 190 -4.98 2.68 0.05
N SER A 191 -4.77 2.77 1.34
CA SER A 191 -5.30 1.82 2.31
C SER A 191 -5.44 2.47 3.69
N HIS A 192 -6.46 2.05 4.42
CA HIS A 192 -6.57 2.29 5.86
C HIS A 192 -6.04 1.10 6.67
N ASN A 193 -5.72 -0.02 6.00
CA ASN A 193 -5.14 -1.23 6.61
C ASN A 193 -3.62 -1.20 6.47
N LEU A 194 -2.93 -0.97 7.57
CA LEU A 194 -1.47 -0.89 7.63
C LEU A 194 -0.79 -2.21 7.26
N HIS A 195 -1.40 -3.37 7.56
CA HIS A 195 -0.87 -4.67 7.19
C HIS A 195 -0.74 -4.85 5.67
N ASP A 196 -1.70 -4.33 4.89
CA ASP A 196 -1.63 -4.37 3.43
C ASP A 196 -0.44 -3.55 2.91
N VAL A 197 -0.21 -2.38 3.52
CA VAL A 197 0.91 -1.50 3.16
C VAL A 197 2.24 -2.13 3.52
N GLU A 198 2.40 -2.70 4.72
CA GLU A 198 3.61 -3.43 5.13
C GLU A 198 3.94 -4.57 4.18
N THR A 199 2.91 -5.29 3.77
CA THR A 199 3.06 -6.49 2.95
C THR A 199 3.40 -6.18 1.49
N LEU A 200 2.86 -5.08 0.95
CA LEU A 200 2.95 -4.75 -0.48
C LEU A 200 3.97 -3.66 -0.78
N CYS A 201 4.02 -2.61 0.02
CA CYS A 201 4.68 -1.37 -0.37
C CYS A 201 6.20 -1.40 -0.13
N THR A 202 6.89 -0.47 -0.73
CA THR A 202 8.31 -0.15 -0.48
C THR A 202 8.45 1.20 0.22
N HIS A 203 7.43 2.05 0.03
CA HIS A 203 7.36 3.40 0.59
C HIS A 203 5.98 3.60 1.18
N VAL A 204 5.88 4.47 2.16
CA VAL A 204 4.62 4.90 2.77
C VAL A 204 4.57 6.41 2.92
N ALA A 205 3.41 6.99 2.63
CA ALA A 205 3.08 8.38 2.91
C ALA A 205 1.85 8.41 3.82
N PHE A 206 2.01 8.98 5.00
CA PHE A 206 0.92 9.22 5.95
C PHE A 206 0.21 10.52 5.60
N VAL A 207 -1.10 10.42 5.43
CA VAL A 207 -1.95 11.53 4.98
C VAL A 207 -2.91 11.93 6.08
N GLU A 208 -2.87 13.20 6.46
CA GLU A 208 -3.70 13.79 7.50
C GLU A 208 -4.23 15.16 7.05
N MET A 209 -5.52 15.39 7.24
CA MET A 209 -6.16 16.68 6.95
C MET A 209 -5.78 17.31 5.59
N GLY A 210 -5.67 16.47 4.55
CA GLY A 210 -5.34 16.94 3.20
C GLY A 210 -3.87 17.25 2.95
N ARG A 211 -2.96 16.80 3.82
CA ARG A 211 -1.51 16.98 3.73
C ARG A 211 -0.78 15.67 3.86
N VAL A 212 0.44 15.59 3.35
CA VAL A 212 1.38 14.51 3.68
C VAL A 212 2.10 14.89 4.97
N ALA A 213 1.76 14.21 6.06
CA ALA A 213 2.37 14.47 7.37
C ALA A 213 3.79 13.88 7.43
N ARG A 214 3.98 12.68 6.87
CA ARG A 214 5.26 11.98 6.85
C ARG A 214 5.36 11.07 5.63
N MET A 215 6.55 10.95 5.07
CA MET A 215 6.88 9.98 4.02
C MET A 215 8.20 9.29 4.35
N SER A 216 8.26 7.97 4.14
CA SER A 216 9.46 7.18 4.40
C SER A 216 9.49 5.92 3.54
N THR A 217 10.64 5.25 3.45
CA THR A 217 10.69 3.86 3.00
C THR A 217 10.28 2.96 4.16
N LEU A 218 9.63 1.82 3.85
CA LEU A 218 9.32 0.84 4.89
C LEU A 218 10.58 0.32 5.57
N GLU A 219 11.66 0.16 4.81
CA GLU A 219 12.96 -0.25 5.35
C GLU A 219 13.50 0.77 6.37
N ALA A 220 13.37 2.08 6.12
CA ALA A 220 13.79 3.10 7.06
C ALA A 220 12.93 3.10 8.33
N ILE A 221 11.63 2.86 8.23
CA ILE A 221 10.74 2.74 9.39
C ILE A 221 11.10 1.50 10.21
N THR A 222 11.31 0.35 9.57
CA THR A 222 11.65 -0.90 10.27
C THR A 222 13.06 -0.90 10.84
N ARG A 223 14.01 -0.16 10.22
CA ARG A 223 15.38 -0.02 10.73
C ARG A 223 15.51 1.06 11.81
N ALA A 224 14.76 2.15 11.72
CA ALA A 224 14.86 3.28 12.65
C ALA A 224 14.47 2.92 14.08
N THR A 225 13.77 1.80 14.26
CA THR A 225 13.41 1.24 15.57
C THR A 225 13.95 -0.18 15.63
N SER A 226 15.11 -0.34 16.23
CA SER A 226 15.60 -1.65 16.63
C SER A 226 14.69 -2.19 17.72
N SER A 227 13.66 -2.93 17.34
CA SER A 227 12.70 -3.52 18.26
C SER A 227 12.42 -4.98 17.90
N VAL A 228 12.12 -5.77 18.93
CA VAL A 228 11.63 -7.13 18.81
C VAL A 228 10.36 -7.25 19.64
N THR A 229 9.34 -7.82 19.04
CA THR A 229 8.08 -8.12 19.73
C THR A 229 8.00 -9.61 20.01
N TYR A 230 7.81 -9.97 21.27
CA TYR A 230 7.60 -11.33 21.76
C TYR A 230 6.13 -11.49 22.13
N THR A 231 5.42 -12.41 21.51
CA THR A 231 4.09 -12.81 21.98
C THR A 231 4.28 -13.88 23.04
N LEU A 232 3.75 -13.65 24.24
CA LEU A 232 3.99 -14.48 25.42
C LEU A 232 2.68 -15.08 25.93
N SER A 233 2.76 -16.17 26.69
CA SER A 233 1.59 -16.77 27.36
C SER A 233 1.07 -15.89 28.51
N SER A 234 1.97 -15.17 29.21
CA SER A 234 1.67 -14.27 30.32
C SER A 234 2.67 -13.11 30.40
N GLU A 235 2.34 -12.06 31.17
CA GLU A 235 3.26 -10.95 31.43
C GLU A 235 4.48 -11.46 32.23
N PRO A 236 5.72 -11.12 31.80
CA PRO A 236 6.92 -11.45 32.61
C PRO A 236 6.91 -10.75 33.96
N ALA A 237 7.12 -11.50 35.02
CA ALA A 237 7.06 -10.98 36.40
C ALA A 237 8.28 -10.14 36.78
N ASP A 238 9.47 -10.55 36.30
CA ASP A 238 10.75 -9.91 36.65
C ASP A 238 11.28 -9.07 35.51
N LYS A 239 10.93 -7.77 35.49
CA LYS A 239 11.43 -6.80 34.52
C LYS A 239 12.93 -6.52 34.68
N SER A 240 13.46 -6.62 35.88
CA SER A 240 14.89 -6.39 36.13
C SER A 240 15.78 -7.43 35.46
N ALA A 241 15.32 -8.68 35.38
CA ALA A 241 16.02 -9.73 34.63
C ALA A 241 16.04 -9.45 33.12
N LEU A 242 14.99 -8.84 32.57
CA LEU A 242 14.94 -8.44 31.18
C LEU A 242 15.89 -7.27 30.87
N GLU A 243 15.92 -6.26 31.75
CA GLU A 243 16.83 -5.12 31.66
C GLU A 243 18.30 -5.52 31.79
N ALA A 244 18.58 -6.49 32.64
CA ALA A 244 19.93 -7.06 32.79
C ALA A 244 20.35 -7.86 31.54
N ALA A 245 19.43 -8.55 30.89
CA ALA A 245 19.68 -9.32 29.66
C ALA A 245 19.99 -8.44 28.44
N VAL A 246 19.37 -7.24 28.35
CA VAL A 246 19.62 -6.27 27.27
C VAL A 246 19.76 -4.87 27.86
N PRO A 247 20.96 -4.50 28.34
CA PRO A 247 21.20 -3.19 28.97
C PRO A 247 20.86 -2.03 28.00
N GLY A 248 20.10 -1.05 28.53
CA GLY A 248 19.69 0.12 27.74
C GLY A 248 18.49 -0.12 26.80
N ALA A 249 17.88 -1.31 26.83
CA ALA A 249 16.61 -1.55 26.15
C ALA A 249 15.42 -1.05 26.99
N THR A 250 14.34 -0.70 26.31
CA THR A 250 13.05 -0.39 26.95
C THR A 250 12.06 -1.50 26.65
N PHE A 251 11.20 -1.81 27.63
CA PHE A 251 10.23 -2.89 27.53
C PHE A 251 8.82 -2.35 27.74
N ALA A 252 7.92 -2.60 26.79
CA ALA A 252 6.51 -2.25 26.85
C ALA A 252 5.65 -3.50 26.73
N TRP A 253 4.76 -3.73 27.71
CA TRP A 253 3.82 -4.84 27.72
C TRP A 253 2.43 -4.38 27.26
N ASN A 254 1.85 -5.12 26.31
CA ASN A 254 0.47 -4.96 25.88
C ASN A 254 -0.33 -6.21 26.27
N GLY A 255 -1.13 -6.10 27.33
CA GLY A 255 -1.92 -7.21 27.85
C GLY A 255 -3.02 -7.72 26.92
N ALA A 256 -3.58 -6.86 26.05
CA ALA A 256 -4.63 -7.25 25.09
C ALA A 256 -4.09 -8.17 23.98
N SER A 257 -2.90 -7.87 23.46
CA SER A 257 -2.22 -8.69 22.45
C SER A 257 -1.24 -9.71 23.03
N ARG A 258 -1.03 -9.72 24.35
CA ARG A 258 -0.01 -10.51 25.05
C ARG A 258 1.38 -10.31 24.45
N ALA A 259 1.71 -9.10 24.07
CA ALA A 259 2.93 -8.76 23.37
C ALA A 259 3.87 -7.94 24.27
N LEU A 260 5.12 -8.38 24.40
CA LEU A 260 6.21 -7.63 24.96
C LEU A 260 7.04 -7.03 23.83
N VAL A 261 7.12 -5.71 23.77
CA VAL A 261 7.96 -4.98 22.80
C VAL A 261 9.26 -4.61 23.52
N CYS A 262 10.38 -5.09 23.00
CA CYS A 262 11.72 -4.71 23.41
C CYS A 262 12.29 -3.73 22.37
N THR A 263 12.53 -2.49 22.76
CA THR A 263 13.17 -1.47 21.90
C THR A 263 14.59 -1.24 22.40
N PHE A 264 15.58 -1.24 21.47
CA PHE A 264 17.00 -1.18 21.82
C PHE A 264 17.80 -0.31 20.86
N GLY A 265 18.93 0.23 21.30
CA GLY A 265 19.83 1.03 20.49
C GLY A 265 20.81 0.18 19.66
N GLU A 266 21.61 0.85 18.82
CA GLU A 266 22.63 0.22 17.97
C GLU A 266 23.67 -0.59 18.79
N SER A 267 23.94 -0.17 20.03
CA SER A 267 24.86 -0.82 20.95
C SER A 267 24.46 -2.26 21.35
N ALA A 268 23.20 -2.65 21.17
CA ALA A 268 22.72 -3.98 21.51
C ALA A 268 23.13 -5.08 20.52
N GLY A 269 23.83 -4.75 19.43
CA GLY A 269 24.34 -5.71 18.44
C GLY A 269 23.27 -6.30 17.50
N GLY A 270 22.09 -5.66 17.42
CA GLY A 270 21.00 -6.03 16.54
C GLY A 270 20.09 -7.14 17.09
N VAL A 271 19.03 -7.43 16.32
CA VAL A 271 17.95 -8.38 16.69
C VAL A 271 18.47 -9.76 17.13
N ALA A 272 19.46 -10.30 16.41
CA ALA A 272 20.02 -11.62 16.72
C ALA A 272 20.74 -11.65 18.07
N ALA A 273 21.45 -10.59 18.45
CA ALA A 273 22.12 -10.47 19.73
C ALA A 273 21.10 -10.28 20.86
N VAL A 274 20.11 -9.43 20.65
CA VAL A 274 18.99 -9.22 21.60
C VAL A 274 18.25 -10.54 21.85
N ASN A 275 17.86 -11.27 20.80
CA ASN A 275 17.19 -12.56 20.96
C ASN A 275 18.04 -13.56 21.75
N ARG A 276 19.35 -13.64 21.47
CA ARG A 276 20.25 -14.56 22.18
C ARG A 276 20.29 -14.29 23.68
N ASN A 277 20.25 -13.02 24.07
CA ASN A 277 20.36 -12.62 25.47
C ASN A 277 19.00 -12.63 26.20
N LEU A 278 17.92 -12.18 25.49
CA LEU A 278 16.60 -11.98 26.09
C LEU A 278 15.77 -13.26 26.20
N LEU A 279 15.88 -14.14 25.18
CA LEU A 279 15.07 -15.38 25.15
C LEU A 279 15.25 -16.27 26.36
N PRO A 280 16.47 -16.53 26.90
CA PRO A 280 16.62 -17.32 28.11
C PRO A 280 15.92 -16.68 29.31
N ALA A 281 15.99 -15.36 29.47
CA ALA A 281 15.33 -14.64 30.56
C ALA A 281 13.79 -14.63 30.43
N LEU A 282 13.25 -14.63 29.21
CA LEU A 282 11.82 -14.77 28.98
C LEU A 282 11.33 -16.19 29.23
N LEU A 283 12.01 -17.19 28.70
CA LEU A 283 11.65 -18.62 28.85
C LEU A 283 11.72 -19.10 30.29
N ALA A 284 12.50 -18.43 31.13
CA ALA A 284 12.54 -18.71 32.59
C ALA A 284 11.26 -18.23 33.31
N GLN A 285 10.47 -17.34 32.70
CA GLN A 285 9.32 -16.70 33.34
C GLN A 285 7.98 -17.03 32.66
N THR A 286 7.99 -17.26 31.34
CA THR A 286 6.77 -17.43 30.53
C THR A 286 7.10 -18.16 29.23
N ASP A 287 6.06 -18.71 28.55
CA ASP A 287 6.25 -19.32 27.23
C ASP A 287 6.27 -18.25 26.15
N VAL A 288 7.22 -18.36 25.23
CA VAL A 288 7.30 -17.53 24.02
C VAL A 288 6.53 -18.22 22.89
N ILE A 289 5.43 -17.62 22.46
CA ILE A 289 4.54 -18.14 21.41
C ILE A 289 5.07 -17.78 20.03
N SER A 290 5.49 -16.53 19.84
CA SER A 290 6.07 -16.06 18.59
C SER A 290 7.03 -14.90 18.80
N ILE A 291 7.90 -14.66 17.81
CA ILE A 291 8.85 -13.56 17.79
C ILE A 291 8.73 -12.86 16.45
N SER A 292 8.58 -11.55 16.46
CA SER A 292 8.63 -10.71 15.27
C SER A 292 9.65 -9.59 15.46
N SER A 293 10.39 -9.25 14.42
CA SER A 293 11.39 -8.18 14.46
C SER A 293 10.87 -6.93 13.76
N GLY A 294 11.18 -5.77 14.34
CA GLY A 294 10.74 -4.45 13.87
C GLY A 294 9.43 -3.99 14.51
N LEU A 295 9.21 -2.68 14.51
CA LEU A 295 7.89 -2.12 14.80
C LEU A 295 6.97 -2.37 13.63
N SER A 296 5.72 -2.74 13.89
CA SER A 296 4.68 -2.65 12.86
C SER A 296 4.49 -1.19 12.43
N LEU A 297 4.03 -0.96 11.19
CA LEU A 297 3.66 0.39 10.75
C LEU A 297 2.66 1.04 11.71
N GLU A 298 1.81 0.25 12.35
CA GLU A 298 0.83 0.69 13.34
C GLU A 298 1.52 1.26 14.58
N GLN A 299 2.52 0.57 15.10
CA GLN A 299 3.31 1.05 16.24
C GLN A 299 4.14 2.29 15.87
N ALA A 300 4.67 2.34 14.64
CA ALA A 300 5.41 3.50 14.14
C ALA A 300 4.49 4.70 13.87
N TYR A 301 3.22 4.46 13.54
CA TYR A 301 2.20 5.50 13.34
C TYR A 301 1.71 6.05 14.69
N LEU A 302 1.34 5.15 15.62
CA LEU A 302 0.85 5.53 16.95
C LEU A 302 1.96 6.08 17.87
N GLY A 303 3.22 5.66 17.68
CA GLY A 303 4.36 6.16 18.45
C GLY A 303 4.82 7.57 18.06
N ALA A 304 4.37 8.08 16.93
CA ALA A 304 4.67 9.46 16.49
C ALA A 304 3.88 10.53 17.27
N ASP A 305 2.80 10.13 17.96
CA ASP A 305 2.00 11.01 18.83
C ASP A 305 2.55 11.09 20.28
N LEU A 306 3.68 10.43 20.59
CA LEU A 306 4.26 10.36 21.93
C LEU A 306 5.61 11.08 22.08
N VAL A 307 6.02 11.91 21.09
CA VAL A 307 7.24 12.74 21.19
C VAL A 307 6.94 14.20 20.86
#